data_3b2cdabebcfa5ffb432ee90de65b034c
#
_entry.id   3b2cdabebcfa5ffb432ee90de65b034c
#
_cell.length_a   1.000
_cell.length_b   1.000
_cell.length_c   1.000
_cell.angle_alpha   90.00
_cell.angle_beta   90.00
_cell.angle_gamma   90.00
#
_symmetry.space_group_name_H-M   'P 1'
#
loop_
_entity.id
_entity.type
_entity.pdbx_description
1 polymer ?
#
loop_
_entity_poly.entity_id
_entity_poly.type
_entity_poly.pdbx_seq_one_letter_code
_entity_poly.pdbx_strand_id
1 'polypeptide(L)'
;MHLTARHRLNHSLEFVSQRLTDFQRFEALAEAQGILQDRRGDLQKPLSCNWALEFWFRGKMRYPELSVPRFDTPQDWSFELQEAALFIRCDIALEADDEAQCFLRISCTLHPLSLRRFMRLQAIQLAAHKTQKRFQAGIEHYIELALAQP
;
A
#
# COMPACT_ATOMS: atom_id res chain seq x y z
N MET A 1 -8.65 -11.87 -6.73
CA MET A 1 -7.24 -12.29 -6.47
C MET A 1 -6.80 -11.74 -5.15
N HIS A 2 -6.12 -12.54 -4.36
CA HIS A 2 -5.70 -12.18 -3.02
C HIS A 2 -4.17 -12.36 -2.88
N LEU A 3 -3.49 -11.31 -2.41
CA LEU A 3 -2.04 -11.31 -2.20
C LEU A 3 -1.74 -10.99 -0.74
N THR A 4 -0.79 -11.70 -0.16
CA THR A 4 -0.38 -11.47 1.23
C THR A 4 1.13 -11.35 1.32
N ALA A 5 1.59 -10.53 2.27
CA ALA A 5 2.99 -10.43 2.63
C ALA A 5 3.10 -10.34 4.15
N ARG A 6 4.11 -10.99 4.71
CA ARG A 6 4.42 -10.93 6.14
C ARG A 6 5.92 -10.70 6.28
N HIS A 7 6.29 -9.70 7.05
CA HIS A 7 7.68 -9.34 7.27
C HIS A 7 7.97 -9.17 8.76
N ARG A 8 9.05 -9.78 9.20
CA ARG A 8 9.63 -9.51 10.52
C ARG A 8 10.55 -8.31 10.40
N LEU A 9 10.33 -7.31 11.24
CA LEU A 9 11.09 -6.06 11.22
C LEU A 9 11.90 -5.91 12.52
N ASN A 10 13.17 -5.51 12.37
CA ASN A 10 14.08 -5.28 13.50
C ASN A 10 13.92 -3.85 14.04
N HIS A 11 12.67 -3.46 14.23
CA HIS A 11 12.27 -2.16 14.78
C HIS A 11 11.07 -2.36 15.71
N SER A 12 10.92 -1.47 16.68
CA SER A 12 9.77 -1.54 17.59
C SER A 12 8.45 -1.31 16.86
N LEU A 13 7.38 -1.85 17.42
CA LEU A 13 6.02 -1.64 16.92
C LEU A 13 5.70 -0.15 16.78
N GLU A 14 6.05 0.66 17.79
CA GLU A 14 5.79 2.09 17.79
C GLU A 14 6.52 2.81 16.67
N PHE A 15 7.81 2.51 16.48
CA PHE A 15 8.61 3.12 15.42
C PHE A 15 8.03 2.81 14.04
N VAL A 16 7.72 1.53 13.77
CA VAL A 16 7.18 1.12 12.49
C VAL A 16 5.80 1.73 12.24
N SER A 17 4.91 1.70 13.25
CA SER A 17 3.57 2.27 13.09
C SER A 17 3.61 3.78 12.82
N GLN A 18 4.48 4.52 13.49
CA GLN A 18 4.65 5.95 13.24
C GLN A 18 5.14 6.21 11.82
N ARG A 19 6.09 5.43 11.33
CA ARG A 19 6.65 5.61 9.98
C ARG A 19 5.64 5.27 8.89
N LEU A 20 4.89 4.19 9.04
CA LEU A 20 3.92 3.76 8.04
C LEU A 20 2.65 4.60 8.03
N THR A 21 2.31 5.26 9.13
CA THR A 21 1.15 6.16 9.21
C THR A 21 1.52 7.64 9.11
N ASP A 22 2.79 7.96 8.91
CA ASP A 22 3.24 9.30 8.56
C ASP A 22 2.93 9.57 7.09
N PHE A 23 1.73 10.01 6.80
CA PHE A 23 1.28 10.24 5.43
C PHE A 23 1.96 11.44 4.76
N GLN A 24 2.51 12.37 5.53
CA GLN A 24 3.35 13.42 4.99
C GLN A 24 4.64 12.82 4.41
N ARG A 25 5.23 11.85 5.11
CA ARG A 25 6.38 11.10 4.61
C ARG A 25 6.03 10.28 3.37
N PHE A 26 4.85 9.66 3.35
CA PHE A 26 4.35 8.98 2.16
C PHE A 26 4.30 9.93 0.95
N GLU A 27 3.78 11.14 1.13
CA GLU A 27 3.71 12.13 0.05
C GLU A 27 5.12 12.49 -0.44
N ALA A 28 6.07 12.71 0.47
CA ALA A 28 7.44 13.02 0.11
C ALA A 28 8.13 11.87 -0.63
N LEU A 29 7.90 10.62 -0.20
CA LEU A 29 8.45 9.44 -0.86
C LEU A 29 7.84 9.25 -2.26
N ALA A 30 6.55 9.47 -2.40
CA ALA A 30 5.87 9.39 -3.70
C ALA A 30 6.45 10.41 -4.68
N GLU A 31 6.62 11.65 -4.24
CA GLU A 31 7.20 12.72 -5.04
C GLU A 31 8.63 12.37 -5.48
N ALA A 32 9.43 11.82 -4.57
CA ALA A 32 10.80 11.40 -4.88
C ALA A 32 10.85 10.27 -5.92
N GLN A 33 9.79 9.47 -6.02
CA GLN A 33 9.67 8.39 -7.02
C GLN A 33 9.02 8.86 -8.33
N GLY A 34 8.77 10.16 -8.50
CA GLY A 34 8.15 10.72 -9.69
C GLY A 34 6.63 10.57 -9.74
N ILE A 35 6.00 10.27 -8.62
CA ILE A 35 4.54 10.17 -8.51
C ILE A 35 4.02 11.53 -8.10
N LEU A 36 3.25 12.17 -8.98
CA LEU A 36 2.53 13.40 -8.63
C LEU A 36 1.31 13.02 -7.79
N GLN A 37 1.00 13.85 -6.82
CA GLN A 37 -0.16 13.60 -5.96
C GLN A 37 -0.85 14.90 -5.58
N ASP A 38 -2.17 14.82 -5.47
CA ASP A 38 -3.02 15.91 -5.04
C ASP A 38 -3.92 15.36 -3.92
N ARG A 39 -3.72 15.86 -2.71
CA ARG A 39 -4.44 15.37 -1.54
C ARG A 39 -5.65 16.26 -1.26
N ARG A 40 -6.76 15.59 -0.95
CA ARG A 40 -7.92 16.18 -0.29
C ARG A 40 -7.97 15.64 1.12
N GLY A 41 -8.40 16.47 2.06
CA GLY A 41 -8.52 16.08 3.46
C GLY A 41 -7.35 16.50 4.31
N ASP A 42 -7.47 16.18 5.59
CA ASP A 42 -6.54 16.57 6.65
C ASP A 42 -5.71 15.36 7.08
N LEU A 43 -4.38 15.47 7.04
CA LEU A 43 -3.47 14.41 7.44
C LEU A 43 -3.66 13.97 8.90
N GLN A 44 -4.21 14.84 9.76
CA GLN A 44 -4.54 14.49 11.14
C GLN A 44 -5.81 13.65 11.26
N LYS A 45 -6.56 13.54 10.17
CA LYS A 45 -7.80 12.76 10.07
C LYS A 45 -7.70 11.79 8.89
N PRO A 46 -7.02 10.64 9.07
CA PRO A 46 -6.74 9.72 7.95
C PRO A 46 -7.96 9.34 7.12
N LEU A 47 -9.12 9.15 7.74
CA LEU A 47 -10.34 8.79 7.03
C LEU A 47 -10.86 9.89 6.08
N SER A 48 -10.40 11.13 6.27
CA SER A 48 -10.75 12.24 5.38
C SER A 48 -9.87 12.33 4.15
N CYS A 49 -8.74 11.62 4.13
CA CYS A 49 -7.73 11.76 3.10
C CYS A 49 -8.07 10.98 1.84
N ASN A 50 -7.86 11.63 0.70
CA ASN A 50 -7.94 11.05 -0.62
C ASN A 50 -6.83 11.67 -1.46
N TRP A 51 -6.04 10.83 -2.13
CA TRP A 51 -4.96 11.28 -3.01
C TRP A 51 -5.29 10.92 -4.45
N ALA A 52 -5.33 11.91 -5.32
CA ALA A 52 -5.32 11.70 -6.76
C ALA A 52 -3.85 11.55 -7.18
N LEU A 53 -3.48 10.38 -7.65
CA LEU A 53 -2.11 10.07 -8.03
C LEU A 53 -1.94 10.13 -9.55
N GLU A 54 -0.73 10.48 -10.01
CA GLU A 54 -0.40 10.52 -11.42
C GLU A 54 1.03 10.02 -11.59
N PHE A 55 1.20 8.96 -12.37
CA PHE A 55 2.52 8.41 -12.65
C PHE A 55 2.53 7.61 -13.96
N TRP A 56 3.74 7.47 -14.50
CA TRP A 56 3.98 6.66 -15.69
C TRP A 56 4.29 5.22 -15.30
N PHE A 57 3.54 4.27 -15.85
CA PHE A 57 3.75 2.86 -15.55
C PHE A 57 3.46 2.01 -16.79
N ARG A 58 4.44 1.21 -17.21
CA ARG A 58 4.36 0.31 -18.36
C ARG A 58 3.89 1.01 -19.63
N GLY A 59 4.53 2.15 -19.96
CA GLY A 59 4.26 2.88 -21.18
C GLY A 59 2.95 3.66 -21.23
N LYS A 60 2.29 3.84 -20.07
CA LYS A 60 1.02 4.56 -19.98
C LYS A 60 0.95 5.39 -18.69
N MET A 61 0.33 6.57 -18.83
CA MET A 61 0.00 7.38 -17.66
C MET A 61 -1.13 6.72 -16.88
N ARG A 62 -0.97 6.67 -15.56
CA ARG A 62 -1.94 6.12 -14.62
C ARG A 62 -2.45 7.21 -13.70
N TYR A 63 -3.75 7.15 -13.38
CA TYR A 63 -4.43 8.15 -12.56
C TYR A 63 -5.25 7.48 -11.44
N PRO A 64 -4.63 6.68 -10.56
CA PRO A 64 -5.38 6.05 -9.49
C PRO A 64 -5.75 7.02 -8.39
N GLU A 65 -6.83 6.71 -7.68
CA GLU A 65 -7.21 7.39 -6.44
C GLU A 65 -6.92 6.47 -5.26
N LEU A 66 -6.27 7.04 -4.25
CA LEU A 66 -5.91 6.36 -3.01
C LEU A 66 -6.71 6.94 -1.85
N SER A 67 -7.30 6.11 -1.02
CA SER A 67 -8.05 6.52 0.16
C SER A 67 -7.76 5.61 1.35
N VAL A 68 -8.12 6.06 2.55
CA VAL A 68 -7.98 5.30 3.80
C VAL A 68 -9.39 5.06 4.35
N PRO A 69 -10.06 3.96 3.96
CA PRO A 69 -11.44 3.70 4.37
C PRO A 69 -11.59 3.26 5.82
N ARG A 70 -10.51 2.75 6.42
CA ARG A 70 -10.52 2.27 7.80
C ARG A 70 -9.20 2.63 8.48
N PHE A 71 -9.30 3.17 9.69
CA PHE A 71 -8.15 3.50 10.52
C PHE A 71 -8.54 3.33 11.97
N ASP A 72 -8.49 2.09 12.46
CA ASP A 72 -8.89 1.77 13.83
C ASP A 72 -7.79 2.19 14.82
N THR A 73 -6.56 1.85 14.50
CA THR A 73 -5.36 2.25 15.24
C THR A 73 -4.20 2.42 14.23
N PRO A 74 -3.07 3.05 14.62
CA PRO A 74 -1.88 3.08 13.77
C PRO A 74 -1.30 1.70 13.45
N GLN A 75 -1.72 0.65 14.15
CA GLN A 75 -1.28 -0.72 13.92
C GLN A 75 -2.29 -1.54 13.11
N ASP A 76 -3.48 -1.01 12.83
CA ASP A 76 -4.54 -1.75 12.13
C ASP A 76 -5.40 -0.78 11.30
N TRP A 77 -5.12 -0.74 10.01
CA TRP A 77 -5.80 0.16 9.09
C TRP A 77 -5.81 -0.41 7.67
N SER A 78 -6.52 0.25 6.78
CA SER A 78 -6.66 -0.19 5.40
C SER A 78 -6.51 0.99 4.45
N PHE A 79 -6.04 0.71 3.24
CA PHE A 79 -6.14 1.66 2.15
C PHE A 79 -6.78 1.01 0.93
N GLU A 80 -7.35 1.83 0.07
CA GLU A 80 -7.99 1.43 -1.17
C GLU A 80 -7.39 2.23 -2.31
N LEU A 81 -7.14 1.54 -3.41
CA LEU A 81 -6.68 2.13 -4.65
C LEU A 81 -7.66 1.79 -5.75
N GLN A 82 -8.14 2.80 -6.47
CA GLN A 82 -9.04 2.60 -7.59
C GLN A 82 -8.50 3.29 -8.84
N GLU A 83 -8.42 2.53 -9.94
CA GLU A 83 -8.06 3.06 -11.24
C GLU A 83 -8.90 2.37 -12.31
N ALA A 84 -9.58 3.17 -13.15
CA ALA A 84 -10.43 2.65 -14.24
C ALA A 84 -11.37 1.57 -13.70
N ALA A 85 -11.21 0.32 -14.15
CA ALA A 85 -12.07 -0.80 -13.78
C ALA A 85 -11.39 -1.78 -12.79
N LEU A 86 -10.40 -1.31 -12.04
CA LEU A 86 -9.71 -2.12 -11.02
C LEU A 86 -9.80 -1.43 -9.66
N PHE A 87 -10.22 -2.19 -8.66
CA PHE A 87 -10.27 -1.78 -7.27
C PHE A 87 -9.38 -2.69 -6.45
N ILE A 88 -8.50 -2.10 -5.64
CA ILE A 88 -7.58 -2.82 -4.77
C ILE A 88 -7.81 -2.37 -3.34
N ARG A 89 -8.01 -3.30 -2.43
CA ARG A 89 -8.05 -3.03 -1.01
C ARG A 89 -6.90 -3.75 -0.32
N CYS A 90 -6.15 -3.01 0.49
CA CYS A 90 -5.06 -3.55 1.28
C CYS A 90 -5.29 -3.30 2.77
N ASP A 91 -5.26 -4.37 3.55
CA ASP A 91 -5.33 -4.32 5.00
C ASP A 91 -3.92 -4.43 5.57
N ILE A 92 -3.60 -3.56 6.52
CA ILE A 92 -2.29 -3.49 7.17
C ILE A 92 -2.48 -3.79 8.65
N ALA A 93 -1.71 -4.75 9.15
CA ALA A 93 -1.69 -5.09 10.56
C ALA A 93 -0.25 -5.21 11.06
N LEU A 94 0.02 -4.61 12.21
CA LEU A 94 1.30 -4.68 12.91
C LEU A 94 1.09 -5.38 14.25
N GLU A 95 1.95 -6.33 14.56
CA GLU A 95 1.94 -7.07 15.83
C GLU A 95 3.31 -7.02 16.47
N ALA A 96 3.37 -6.75 17.78
CA ALA A 96 4.61 -6.79 18.51
C ALA A 96 5.12 -8.24 18.61
N ASP A 97 6.42 -8.43 18.36
CA ASP A 97 7.10 -9.70 18.64
C ASP A 97 7.83 -9.60 19.98
N ASP A 98 8.58 -8.52 20.16
CA ASP A 98 9.18 -8.12 21.45
C ASP A 98 9.35 -6.59 21.46
N GLU A 99 10.07 -6.03 22.43
CA GLU A 99 10.27 -4.59 22.56
C GLU A 99 10.99 -3.97 21.36
N ALA A 100 11.82 -4.75 20.66
CA ALA A 100 12.69 -4.27 19.57
C ALA A 100 12.27 -4.78 18.21
N GLN A 101 11.25 -5.63 18.11
CA GLN A 101 10.84 -6.28 16.85
C GLN A 101 9.32 -6.35 16.72
N CYS A 102 8.86 -6.35 15.48
CA CYS A 102 7.45 -6.53 15.18
C CYS A 102 7.25 -7.29 13.86
N PHE A 103 6.03 -7.75 13.63
CA PHE A 103 5.60 -8.30 12.34
C PHE A 103 4.67 -7.33 11.63
N LEU A 104 4.93 -7.14 10.35
CA LEU A 104 4.04 -6.45 9.43
C LEU A 104 3.32 -7.48 8.57
N ARG A 105 2.00 -7.41 8.54
CA ARG A 105 1.15 -8.21 7.65
C ARG A 105 0.40 -7.28 6.72
N ILE A 106 0.53 -7.53 5.41
CA ILE A 106 -0.24 -6.82 4.39
C ILE A 106 -1.06 -7.85 3.61
N SER A 107 -2.34 -7.56 3.45
CA SER A 107 -3.28 -8.43 2.77
C SER A 107 -4.03 -7.60 1.74
N CYS A 108 -3.79 -7.86 0.45
CA CYS A 108 -4.40 -7.11 -0.64
C CYS A 108 -5.37 -7.98 -1.42
N THR A 109 -6.56 -7.45 -1.68
CA THR A 109 -7.58 -8.07 -2.52
C THR A 109 -7.81 -7.20 -3.74
N LEU A 110 -7.74 -7.81 -4.92
CA LEU A 110 -7.95 -7.14 -6.20
C LEU A 110 -9.32 -7.52 -6.74
N HIS A 111 -10.15 -6.51 -6.99
CA HIS A 111 -11.50 -6.67 -7.51
C HIS A 111 -11.60 -6.04 -8.89
N PRO A 112 -11.81 -6.86 -9.96
CA PRO A 112 -12.08 -6.30 -11.28
C PRO A 112 -13.50 -5.74 -11.32
N LEU A 113 -13.64 -4.53 -11.88
CA LEU A 113 -14.93 -3.86 -12.04
C LEU A 113 -15.47 -3.98 -13.47
N SER A 114 -14.76 -4.71 -14.36
CA SER A 114 -15.18 -4.97 -15.73
C SER A 114 -14.76 -6.37 -16.17
N LEU A 115 -15.44 -6.92 -17.17
CA LEU A 115 -15.13 -8.25 -17.73
C LEU A 115 -13.69 -8.30 -18.28
N ARG A 116 -13.25 -7.26 -18.97
CA ARG A 116 -11.89 -7.18 -19.52
C ARG A 116 -10.83 -7.27 -18.42
N ARG A 117 -11.02 -6.56 -17.30
CA ARG A 117 -10.12 -6.61 -16.16
C ARG A 117 -10.19 -7.96 -15.45
N PHE A 118 -11.36 -8.53 -15.35
CA PHE A 118 -11.52 -9.87 -14.78
C PHE A 118 -10.70 -10.91 -15.56
N MET A 119 -10.75 -10.89 -16.90
CA MET A 119 -9.96 -11.79 -17.73
C MET A 119 -8.45 -11.58 -17.56
N ARG A 120 -8.01 -10.33 -17.44
CA ARG A 120 -6.59 -10.00 -17.16
C ARG A 120 -6.16 -10.54 -15.79
N LEU A 121 -6.98 -10.41 -14.78
CA LEU A 121 -6.68 -10.96 -13.45
C LEU A 121 -6.58 -12.48 -13.46
N GLN A 122 -7.42 -13.16 -14.24
CA GLN A 122 -7.29 -14.60 -14.39
C GLN A 122 -5.97 -15.00 -15.03
N ALA A 123 -5.51 -14.28 -16.05
CA ALA A 123 -4.19 -14.49 -16.64
C ALA A 123 -3.05 -14.28 -15.62
N ILE A 124 -3.18 -13.28 -14.74
CA ILE A 124 -2.23 -13.04 -13.65
C ILE A 124 -2.28 -14.17 -12.62
N GLN A 125 -3.45 -14.72 -12.31
CA GLN A 125 -3.59 -15.86 -11.40
C GLN A 125 -2.88 -17.12 -11.90
N LEU A 126 -2.81 -17.32 -13.21
CA LEU A 126 -2.03 -18.43 -13.79
C LEU A 126 -0.52 -18.30 -13.50
N ALA A 127 -0.05 -17.08 -13.19
CA ALA A 127 1.32 -16.81 -12.77
C ALA A 127 1.38 -16.41 -11.28
N ALA A 128 0.51 -16.98 -10.45
CA ALA A 128 0.31 -16.59 -9.05
C ALA A 128 1.60 -16.53 -8.23
N HIS A 129 2.47 -17.53 -8.38
CA HIS A 129 3.74 -17.58 -7.66
C HIS A 129 4.65 -16.39 -7.99
N LYS A 130 4.77 -16.04 -9.26
CA LYS A 130 5.58 -14.91 -9.74
C LYS A 130 4.99 -13.57 -9.28
N THR A 131 3.68 -13.44 -9.32
CA THR A 131 2.96 -12.25 -8.83
C THR A 131 3.15 -12.08 -7.33
N GLN A 132 3.05 -13.16 -6.57
CA GLN A 132 3.28 -13.13 -5.12
C GLN A 132 4.71 -12.68 -4.78
N LYS A 133 5.71 -13.18 -5.50
CA LYS A 133 7.12 -12.76 -5.30
C LYS A 133 7.32 -11.28 -5.60
N ARG A 134 6.74 -10.78 -6.69
CA ARG A 134 6.81 -9.35 -7.05
C ARG A 134 6.14 -8.48 -6.01
N PHE A 135 5.00 -8.92 -5.50
CA PHE A 135 4.29 -8.23 -4.44
C PHE A 135 5.13 -8.12 -3.17
N GLN A 136 5.71 -9.24 -2.73
CA GLN A 136 6.59 -9.24 -1.55
C GLN A 136 7.80 -8.34 -1.75
N ALA A 137 8.46 -8.40 -2.92
CA ALA A 137 9.62 -7.56 -3.22
C ALA A 137 9.26 -6.07 -3.23
N GLY A 138 8.10 -5.71 -3.77
CA GLY A 138 7.60 -4.33 -3.77
C GLY A 138 7.33 -3.81 -2.35
N ILE A 139 6.76 -4.64 -1.50
CA ILE A 139 6.51 -4.30 -0.10
C ILE A 139 7.82 -4.13 0.66
N GLU A 140 8.78 -5.03 0.48
CA GLU A 140 10.11 -4.90 1.09
C GLU A 140 10.80 -3.60 0.69
N HIS A 141 10.75 -3.25 -0.58
CA HIS A 141 11.33 -2.00 -1.08
C HIS A 141 10.68 -0.78 -0.43
N TYR A 142 9.35 -0.75 -0.36
CA TYR A 142 8.63 0.35 0.30
C TYR A 142 8.97 0.43 1.79
N ILE A 143 9.04 -0.70 2.49
CA ILE A 143 9.41 -0.75 3.89
C ILE A 143 10.82 -0.16 4.10
N GLU A 144 11.78 -0.53 3.27
CA GLU A 144 13.14 0.03 3.33
C GLU A 144 13.11 1.55 3.21
N LEU A 145 12.36 2.09 2.26
CA LEU A 145 12.23 3.54 2.08
C LEU A 145 11.52 4.21 3.26
N ALA A 146 10.46 3.61 3.75
CA ALA A 146 9.65 4.17 4.84
C ALA A 146 10.39 4.19 6.18
N LEU A 147 11.19 3.16 6.46
CA LEU A 147 11.94 3.02 7.70
C LEU A 147 13.33 3.64 7.65
N ALA A 148 13.80 4.06 6.49
CA ALA A 148 15.09 4.72 6.35
C ALA A 148 15.15 5.99 7.21
N GLN A 149 16.31 6.24 7.81
CA GLN A 149 16.54 7.50 8.52
C GLN A 149 16.51 8.67 7.53
N PRO A 150 15.93 9.82 7.92
CA PRO A 150 15.92 11.01 7.07
C PRO A 150 17.32 11.54 6.80
#